data_457c6b06f47969cead98aa31a0a5c99d
#
_entry.id   457c6b06f47969cead98aa31a0a5c99d
#
_cell.length_a   1.000
_cell.length_b   1.000
_cell.length_c   1.000
_cell.angle_alpha   90.00
_cell.angle_beta   90.00
_cell.angle_gamma   90.00
#
_symmetry.space_group_name_H-M   'P 1'
#
loop_
_entity.id
_entity.type
_entity.pdbx_description
1 polymer ?
#
loop_
_entity_poly.entity_id
_entity_poly.type
_entity_poly.pdbx_seq_one_letter_code
_entity_poly.pdbx_strand_id
1 'polypeptide(L)'
;VDRIGGIYQHYAVYLGNNRVIHYQGEGDDFSGVITIHESPLKDFLKENKNYFVLLFDENKKNVVKLRSRTEFLEAEALDCSIFNNSNFYLYSPEQTIKRARELLKENNYSLILRNCEHIAVWCKTNVSCSFQVKRVLKLADIVTKLNPFF
;
A
#
# COMPACT_ATOMS: atom_id res chain seq x y z
N VAL A 1 4.51 -4.63 -4.23
CA VAL A 1 5.35 -5.83 -4.40
C VAL A 1 5.45 -6.58 -3.08
N ASP A 2 5.65 -7.89 -3.13
CA ASP A 2 5.90 -8.71 -1.95
C ASP A 2 7.34 -8.54 -1.46
N ARG A 3 7.53 -8.52 -0.13
CA ARG A 3 8.82 -8.46 0.56
C ARG A 3 8.93 -9.61 1.55
N ILE A 4 10.16 -10.02 1.89
CA ILE A 4 10.44 -11.04 2.92
C ILE A 4 9.58 -12.30 2.69
N GLY A 5 9.66 -12.88 1.49
CA GLY A 5 8.91 -14.11 1.17
C GLY A 5 7.37 -13.95 1.18
N GLY A 6 6.85 -12.74 1.00
CA GLY A 6 5.41 -12.46 0.98
C GLY A 6 4.78 -12.10 2.34
N ILE A 7 5.58 -12.06 3.41
CA ILE A 7 5.10 -11.69 4.76
C ILE A 7 4.68 -10.21 4.80
N TYR A 8 5.40 -9.36 4.09
CA TYR A 8 5.16 -7.92 4.01
C TYR A 8 4.96 -7.49 2.56
N GLN A 9 4.06 -6.54 2.34
CA GLN A 9 3.79 -5.96 1.03
C GLN A 9 4.21 -4.49 1.01
N HIS A 10 5.05 -4.13 0.06
CA HIS A 10 5.50 -2.77 -0.15
C HIS A 10 4.70 -2.10 -1.26
N TYR A 11 4.23 -0.88 -0.98
CA TYR A 11 3.35 -0.11 -1.86
C TYR A 11 4.03 1.17 -2.33
N ALA A 12 3.65 1.62 -3.51
CA ALA A 12 4.08 2.87 -4.11
C ALA A 12 2.98 3.51 -4.94
N VAL A 13 3.09 4.81 -5.19
CA VAL A 13 2.32 5.52 -6.21
C VAL A 13 3.13 5.56 -7.49
N TYR A 14 2.60 4.99 -8.57
CA TYR A 14 3.22 5.02 -9.88
C TYR A 14 3.00 6.37 -10.57
N LEU A 15 4.07 6.97 -11.09
CA LEU A 15 4.07 8.31 -11.68
C LEU A 15 4.03 8.31 -13.22
N GLY A 16 4.12 7.13 -13.84
CA GLY A 16 4.47 7.02 -15.25
C GLY A 16 5.98 6.95 -15.46
N ASN A 17 6.40 6.71 -16.69
CA ASN A 17 7.81 6.71 -17.12
C ASN A 17 8.75 5.89 -16.22
N ASN A 18 8.29 4.74 -15.72
CA ASN A 18 9.05 3.86 -14.83
C ASN A 18 9.54 4.54 -13.53
N ARG A 19 8.76 5.43 -12.96
CA ARG A 19 9.04 6.09 -11.69
C ARG A 19 7.91 5.89 -10.69
N VAL A 20 8.29 5.88 -9.40
CA VAL A 20 7.36 5.70 -8.28
C VAL A 20 7.71 6.63 -7.11
N ILE A 21 6.71 6.93 -6.26
CA ILE A 21 6.92 7.54 -4.94
C ILE A 21 6.54 6.50 -3.88
N HIS A 22 7.44 6.27 -2.93
CA HIS A 22 7.25 5.31 -1.84
C HIS A 22 8.06 5.68 -0.59
N TYR A 23 7.79 5.04 0.53
CA TYR A 23 8.67 5.08 1.69
C TYR A 23 9.94 4.25 1.42
N GLN A 24 11.08 4.77 1.83
CA GLN A 24 12.37 4.08 1.74
C GLN A 24 13.26 4.50 2.91
N GLY A 25 13.94 3.53 3.52
CA GLY A 25 15.01 3.75 4.47
C GLY A 25 16.36 4.04 3.78
N GLU A 26 17.37 4.39 4.57
CA GLU A 26 18.69 4.78 4.03
C GLU A 26 19.46 3.64 3.37
N GLY A 27 19.26 2.39 3.77
CA GLY A 27 19.94 1.22 3.18
C GLY A 27 18.98 0.18 2.58
N ASP A 28 17.82 0.02 3.20
CA ASP A 28 16.75 -0.86 2.75
C ASP A 28 15.38 -0.26 3.10
N ASP A 29 14.30 -1.05 2.98
CA ASP A 29 12.94 -0.55 3.23
C ASP A 29 12.69 -0.12 4.69
N PHE A 30 13.57 -0.51 5.65
CA PHE A 30 13.37 -0.33 7.10
C PHE A 30 14.57 0.18 7.86
N SER A 31 15.73 0.41 7.24
CA SER A 31 16.94 0.85 7.94
C SER A 31 17.07 2.37 7.98
N GLY A 32 17.57 2.90 9.10
CA GLY A 32 17.81 4.33 9.30
C GLY A 32 16.53 5.16 9.31
N VAL A 33 16.62 6.39 8.83
CA VAL A 33 15.46 7.27 8.71
C VAL A 33 14.66 6.89 7.47
N ILE A 34 13.40 6.49 7.68
CA ILE A 34 12.48 6.14 6.61
C ILE A 34 11.75 7.39 6.14
N THR A 35 11.94 7.75 4.88
CA THR A 35 11.30 8.94 4.28
C THR A 35 10.62 8.61 2.97
N ILE A 36 9.76 9.51 2.48
CA ILE A 36 9.09 9.37 1.19
C ILE A 36 10.01 9.90 0.09
N HIS A 37 10.34 9.02 -0.85
CA HIS A 37 11.22 9.29 -2.00
C HIS A 37 10.54 9.05 -3.33
N GLU A 38 11.00 9.76 -4.35
CA GLU A 38 10.79 9.39 -5.74
C GLU A 38 11.99 8.57 -6.24
N SER A 39 11.74 7.40 -6.82
CA SER A 39 12.77 6.49 -7.33
C SER A 39 12.38 5.84 -8.65
N PRO A 40 13.35 5.28 -9.41
CA PRO A 40 13.03 4.39 -10.52
C PRO A 40 12.22 3.17 -10.07
N LEU A 41 11.26 2.73 -10.89
CA LEU A 41 10.45 1.54 -10.62
C LEU A 41 11.31 0.29 -10.37
N LYS A 42 12.43 0.15 -11.08
CA LYS A 42 13.37 -0.98 -10.91
C LYS A 42 13.93 -1.04 -9.48
N ASP A 43 14.23 0.11 -8.87
CA ASP A 43 14.80 0.18 -7.52
C ASP A 43 13.72 -0.17 -6.47
N PHE A 44 12.48 0.24 -6.72
CA PHE A 44 11.32 -0.19 -5.92
C PHE A 44 11.05 -1.69 -6.05
N LEU A 45 11.12 -2.25 -7.26
CA LEU A 45 10.89 -3.69 -7.48
C LEU A 45 12.03 -4.53 -6.91
N LYS A 46 13.26 -4.01 -6.88
CA LYS A 46 14.49 -4.78 -6.57
C LYS A 46 14.58 -6.00 -7.50
N GLU A 47 14.73 -7.20 -6.97
CA GLU A 47 14.79 -8.45 -7.73
C GLU A 47 13.40 -9.07 -8.02
N ASN A 48 12.32 -8.44 -7.52
CA ASN A 48 10.98 -8.96 -7.76
C ASN A 48 10.55 -8.72 -9.21
N LYS A 49 10.26 -9.79 -9.91
CA LYS A 49 9.69 -9.75 -11.26
C LYS A 49 8.15 -9.56 -11.24
N ASN A 50 7.53 -9.90 -10.13
CA ASN A 50 6.08 -9.85 -9.94
C ASN A 50 5.68 -8.64 -9.11
N TYR A 51 4.64 -7.95 -9.54
CA TYR A 51 4.04 -6.85 -8.80
C TYR A 51 2.51 -6.98 -8.83
N PHE A 52 1.85 -6.18 -8.03
CA PHE A 52 0.39 -6.06 -8.05
C PHE A 52 -0.01 -4.59 -8.17
N VAL A 53 -1.21 -4.36 -8.67
CA VAL A 53 -1.84 -3.04 -8.77
C VAL A 53 -3.13 -3.07 -7.97
N LEU A 54 -3.41 -1.99 -7.22
CA LEU A 54 -4.71 -1.76 -6.60
C LEU A 54 -5.62 -1.05 -7.62
N LEU A 55 -6.73 -1.69 -7.97
CA LEU A 55 -7.78 -1.14 -8.81
C LEU A 55 -8.94 -0.70 -7.92
N PHE A 56 -9.33 0.56 -8.02
CA PHE A 56 -10.40 1.17 -7.25
C PHE A 56 -11.64 1.37 -8.12
N ASP A 57 -12.78 0.87 -7.64
CA ASP A 57 -14.08 1.10 -8.27
C ASP A 57 -14.62 2.48 -7.88
N GLU A 58 -15.18 3.20 -8.85
CA GLU A 58 -15.82 4.51 -8.64
C GLU A 58 -17.01 4.44 -7.66
N ASN A 59 -17.68 3.30 -7.59
CA ASN A 59 -18.82 3.07 -6.70
C ASN A 59 -18.43 2.74 -5.24
N LYS A 60 -17.17 2.89 -4.85
CA LYS A 60 -16.65 2.67 -3.48
C LYS A 60 -16.75 1.24 -2.95
N LYS A 61 -17.30 0.31 -3.71
CA LYS A 61 -17.67 -1.01 -3.17
C LYS A 61 -16.56 -2.04 -3.25
N ASN A 62 -15.62 -1.87 -4.18
CA ASN A 62 -14.59 -2.88 -4.42
C ASN A 62 -13.23 -2.25 -4.65
N VAL A 63 -12.23 -2.74 -3.94
CA VAL A 63 -10.83 -2.60 -4.32
C VAL A 63 -10.33 -3.99 -4.66
N VAL A 64 -9.76 -4.14 -5.83
CA VAL A 64 -9.21 -5.39 -6.30
C VAL A 64 -7.71 -5.26 -6.40
N LYS A 65 -7.00 -6.18 -5.76
CA LYS A 65 -5.56 -6.35 -5.94
C LYS A 65 -5.33 -7.28 -7.11
N LEU A 66 -4.85 -6.73 -8.21
CA LEU A 66 -4.51 -7.47 -9.41
C LEU A 66 -3.02 -7.79 -9.39
N ARG A 67 -2.66 -9.08 -9.31
CA ARG A 67 -1.28 -9.56 -9.38
C ARG A 67 -0.93 -9.94 -10.80
N SER A 68 0.20 -9.44 -11.29
CA SER A 68 0.83 -9.94 -12.50
C SER A 68 1.79 -11.06 -12.10
N ARG A 69 1.50 -12.28 -12.53
CA ARG A 69 2.43 -13.42 -12.50
C ARG A 69 2.80 -13.78 -13.93
N THR A 70 3.93 -14.44 -14.11
CA THR A 70 4.51 -14.75 -15.43
C THR A 70 3.59 -15.51 -16.37
N GLU A 71 2.56 -16.19 -15.87
CA GLU A 71 1.66 -17.03 -16.68
C GLU A 71 0.17 -16.69 -16.55
N PHE A 72 -0.25 -15.91 -15.53
CA PHE A 72 -1.65 -15.53 -15.33
C PHE A 72 -1.83 -14.32 -14.40
N LEU A 73 -3.02 -13.73 -14.45
CA LEU A 73 -3.44 -12.65 -13.56
C LEU A 73 -4.26 -13.25 -12.41
N GLU A 74 -3.91 -12.90 -11.18
CA GLU A 74 -4.70 -13.19 -9.99
C GLU A 74 -5.40 -11.93 -9.51
N ALA A 75 -6.69 -12.02 -9.22
CA ALA A 75 -7.49 -10.95 -8.63
C ALA A 75 -7.91 -11.31 -7.20
N GLU A 76 -7.63 -10.42 -6.24
CA GLU A 76 -8.03 -10.54 -4.84
C GLU A 76 -8.91 -9.35 -4.47
N ALA A 77 -10.17 -9.60 -4.06
CA ALA A 77 -11.04 -8.56 -3.52
C ALA A 77 -10.61 -8.21 -2.09
N LEU A 78 -10.54 -6.90 -1.80
CA LEU A 78 -10.15 -6.39 -0.49
C LEU A 78 -11.38 -5.89 0.29
N ASP A 79 -11.34 -5.99 1.63
CA ASP A 79 -12.40 -5.47 2.51
C ASP A 79 -12.39 -3.94 2.53
N CYS A 80 -13.35 -3.36 1.84
CA CYS A 80 -13.50 -1.91 1.65
C CYS A 80 -14.51 -1.26 2.61
N SER A 81 -14.95 -1.95 3.65
CA SER A 81 -15.94 -1.44 4.62
C SER A 81 -15.57 -0.07 5.22
N ILE A 82 -14.27 0.22 5.34
CA ILE A 82 -13.79 1.52 5.84
C ILE A 82 -14.21 2.70 4.95
N PHE A 83 -14.43 2.49 3.65
CA PHE A 83 -14.81 3.56 2.74
C PHE A 83 -16.25 4.02 2.89
N ASN A 84 -17.11 3.17 3.49
CA ASN A 84 -18.54 3.49 3.65
C ASN A 84 -18.79 4.65 4.62
N ASN A 85 -17.91 4.83 5.62
CA ASN A 85 -18.06 5.81 6.69
C ASN A 85 -16.93 6.85 6.69
N SER A 86 -16.27 7.07 5.56
CA SER A 86 -15.14 7.97 5.45
C SER A 86 -15.34 9.00 4.32
N ASN A 87 -14.54 10.09 4.34
CA ASN A 87 -14.48 11.08 3.27
C ASN A 87 -13.77 10.52 2.03
N PHE A 88 -14.28 9.42 1.49
CA PHE A 88 -13.76 8.80 0.30
C PHE A 88 -13.98 9.70 -0.91
N TYR A 89 -12.92 9.91 -1.66
CA TYR A 89 -12.95 10.57 -2.95
C TYR A 89 -11.94 9.89 -3.89
N LEU A 90 -12.38 9.47 -5.07
CA LEU A 90 -11.49 8.81 -6.02
C LEU A 90 -10.82 9.87 -6.90
N TYR A 91 -9.55 10.13 -6.61
CA TYR A 91 -8.73 11.10 -7.34
C TYR A 91 -8.35 10.60 -8.72
N SER A 92 -8.25 11.51 -9.70
CA SER A 92 -7.67 11.20 -11.02
C SER A 92 -6.20 10.77 -10.89
N PRO A 93 -5.60 10.13 -11.91
CA PRO A 93 -4.18 9.81 -11.88
C PRO A 93 -3.30 11.03 -11.60
N GLU A 94 -3.57 12.17 -12.25
CA GLU A 94 -2.80 13.41 -12.12
C GLU A 94 -2.92 13.99 -10.70
N GLN A 95 -4.11 13.98 -10.13
CA GLN A 95 -4.35 14.42 -8.76
C GLN A 95 -3.66 13.48 -7.75
N THR A 96 -3.70 12.17 -7.98
CA THR A 96 -3.01 11.17 -7.16
C THR A 96 -1.50 11.41 -7.13
N ILE A 97 -0.91 11.66 -8.31
CA ILE A 97 0.52 11.98 -8.45
C ILE A 97 0.88 13.27 -7.73
N LYS A 98 0.06 14.32 -7.90
CA LYS A 98 0.28 15.61 -7.22
C LYS A 98 0.32 15.41 -5.70
N ARG A 99 -0.68 14.72 -5.14
CA ARG A 99 -0.76 14.42 -3.71
C ARG A 99 0.45 13.62 -3.21
N ALA A 100 0.91 12.62 -3.97
CA ALA A 100 2.11 11.86 -3.63
C ALA A 100 3.38 12.73 -3.59
N ARG A 101 3.51 13.67 -4.53
CA ARG A 101 4.64 14.61 -4.56
C ARG A 101 4.66 15.60 -3.42
N GLU A 102 3.50 16.01 -2.91
CA GLU A 102 3.38 16.89 -1.74
C GLU A 102 3.92 16.23 -0.46
N LEU A 103 3.99 14.89 -0.41
CA LEU A 103 4.50 14.13 0.74
C LEU A 103 6.01 13.85 0.67
N LEU A 104 6.70 14.25 -0.39
CA LEU A 104 8.14 14.00 -0.52
C LEU A 104 8.92 14.54 0.69
N LYS A 105 9.89 13.75 1.17
CA LYS A 105 10.73 14.00 2.35
C LYS A 105 10.02 13.87 3.71
N GLU A 106 8.74 13.55 3.77
CA GLU A 106 8.12 13.19 5.04
C GLU A 106 8.79 11.95 5.65
N ASN A 107 8.99 11.98 6.97
CA ASN A 107 9.69 10.94 7.74
C ASN A 107 8.87 10.38 8.91
N ASN A 108 7.57 10.57 8.89
CA ASN A 108 6.65 10.14 9.95
C ASN A 108 6.14 8.70 9.74
N TYR A 109 7.03 7.79 9.31
CA TYR A 109 6.71 6.39 9.09
C TYR A 109 6.28 5.68 10.39
N SER A 110 5.23 4.89 10.29
CA SER A 110 4.76 3.97 11.33
C SER A 110 4.21 2.71 10.68
N LEU A 111 4.73 1.55 11.07
CA LEU A 111 4.32 0.26 10.49
C LEU A 111 2.80 0.03 10.59
N ILE A 112 2.18 0.45 11.68
CA ILE A 112 0.75 0.23 11.95
C ILE A 112 -0.11 1.42 11.51
N LEU A 113 0.35 2.66 11.76
CA LEU A 113 -0.48 3.86 11.62
C LEU A 113 -0.24 4.64 10.34
N ARG A 114 0.97 4.56 9.76
CA ARG A 114 1.35 5.34 8.58
C ARG A 114 2.43 4.64 7.75
N ASN A 115 2.11 3.50 7.18
CA ASN A 115 3.00 2.75 6.30
C ASN A 115 2.79 3.10 4.82
N CYS A 116 3.55 2.45 3.96
CA CYS A 116 3.51 2.66 2.51
C CYS A 116 2.12 2.43 1.90
N GLU A 117 1.34 1.46 2.40
CA GLU A 117 -0.03 1.22 1.92
C GLU A 117 -0.98 2.35 2.33
N HIS A 118 -0.90 2.84 3.59
CA HIS A 118 -1.69 3.99 4.05
C HIS A 118 -1.50 5.20 3.13
N ILE A 119 -0.25 5.53 2.78
CA ILE A 119 0.06 6.65 1.91
C ILE A 119 -0.44 6.42 0.49
N ALA A 120 -0.20 5.26 -0.09
CA ALA A 120 -0.65 4.95 -1.45
C ALA A 120 -2.18 5.02 -1.58
N VAL A 121 -2.92 4.43 -0.62
CA VAL A 121 -4.37 4.46 -0.59
C VAL A 121 -4.88 5.88 -0.34
N TRP A 122 -4.29 6.63 0.59
CA TRP A 122 -4.67 8.03 0.86
C TRP A 122 -4.47 8.94 -0.36
N CYS A 123 -3.36 8.80 -1.08
CA CYS A 123 -3.13 9.57 -2.30
C CYS A 123 -4.24 9.35 -3.33
N LYS A 124 -4.76 8.12 -3.43
CA LYS A 124 -5.80 7.75 -4.40
C LYS A 124 -7.22 8.06 -3.92
N THR A 125 -7.50 7.99 -2.61
CA THR A 125 -8.88 7.93 -2.11
C THR A 125 -9.22 8.93 -1.01
N ASN A 126 -8.26 9.71 -0.51
CA ASN A 126 -8.38 10.53 0.71
C ASN A 126 -8.60 9.75 2.01
N VAL A 127 -8.60 8.43 1.97
CA VAL A 127 -8.76 7.58 3.15
C VAL A 127 -7.43 6.93 3.50
N SER A 128 -6.93 7.20 4.71
CA SER A 128 -5.72 6.54 5.21
C SER A 128 -6.08 5.18 5.78
N CYS A 129 -5.77 4.12 5.07
CA CYS A 129 -5.97 2.74 5.54
C CYS A 129 -4.93 1.78 4.98
N SER A 130 -4.75 0.66 5.69
CA SER A 130 -3.92 -0.44 5.22
C SER A 130 -4.71 -1.76 5.33
N PHE A 131 -4.91 -2.42 4.21
CA PHE A 131 -5.59 -3.70 4.15
C PHE A 131 -4.75 -4.81 4.81
N GLN A 132 -3.42 -4.75 4.69
CA GLN A 132 -2.53 -5.71 5.35
C GLN A 132 -2.56 -5.55 6.87
N VAL A 133 -2.56 -4.33 7.41
CA VAL A 133 -2.69 -4.08 8.86
C VAL A 133 -4.04 -4.56 9.37
N LYS A 134 -5.14 -4.23 8.68
CA LYS A 134 -6.48 -4.72 9.04
C LYS A 134 -6.54 -6.25 9.09
N ARG A 135 -5.91 -6.93 8.13
CA ARG A 135 -5.84 -8.40 8.10
C ARG A 135 -5.11 -8.96 9.33
N VAL A 136 -3.96 -8.39 9.68
CA VAL A 136 -3.18 -8.82 10.84
C VAL A 136 -3.95 -8.59 12.15
N LEU A 137 -4.57 -7.43 12.32
CA LEU A 137 -5.36 -7.11 13.51
C LEU A 137 -6.58 -8.05 13.65
N LYS A 138 -7.25 -8.36 12.55
CA LYS A 138 -8.38 -9.30 12.54
C LYS A 138 -7.95 -10.72 12.93
N LEU A 139 -6.79 -11.17 12.44
CA LEU A 139 -6.23 -12.47 12.84
C LEU A 139 -5.87 -12.49 14.33
N ALA A 140 -5.24 -11.43 14.85
CA ALA A 140 -4.92 -11.31 16.28
C ALA A 140 -6.17 -11.36 17.15
N ASP A 141 -7.26 -10.67 16.78
CA ASP A 141 -8.55 -10.71 17.49
C ASP A 141 -9.16 -12.12 17.48
N ILE A 142 -9.07 -12.84 16.39
CA ILE A 142 -9.52 -14.25 16.29
C ILE A 142 -8.70 -15.13 17.23
N VAL A 143 -7.37 -15.01 17.23
CA VAL A 143 -6.49 -15.82 18.07
C VAL A 143 -6.76 -15.57 19.56
N THR A 144 -6.92 -14.31 19.97
CA THR A 144 -7.23 -13.96 21.37
C THR A 144 -8.59 -14.49 21.81
N LYS A 145 -9.61 -14.53 20.93
CA LYS A 145 -10.92 -15.11 21.21
C LYS A 145 -10.90 -16.64 21.30
N LEU A 146 -10.01 -17.30 20.55
CA LEU A 146 -9.85 -18.75 20.60
C LEU A 146 -8.97 -19.23 21.76
N ASN A 147 -8.09 -18.37 22.27
CA ASN A 147 -7.19 -18.68 23.39
C ASN A 147 -7.14 -17.51 24.38
N PRO A 148 -8.14 -17.38 25.29
CA PRO A 148 -8.24 -16.26 26.22
C PRO A 148 -7.16 -16.21 27.31
N PHE A 149 -6.18 -17.15 27.30
CA PHE A 149 -5.10 -17.23 28.28
C PHE A 149 -3.72 -16.72 27.75
N PHE A 150 -3.69 -16.06 26.59
CA PHE A 150 -2.54 -15.30 26.12
C PHE A 150 -2.77 -13.80 26.24
#